data_0f31f2c87bca738d0c25d020af74734d
#
_entry.id   0f31f2c87bca738d0c25d020af74734d
#
_cell.length_a   1.000
_cell.length_b   1.000
_cell.length_c   1.000
_cell.angle_alpha   90.00
_cell.angle_beta   90.00
_cell.angle_gamma   90.00
#
_symmetry.space_group_name_H-M   'P 1'
#
loop_
_entity.id
_entity.type
_entity.pdbx_description
1 polymer ?
#
loop_
_entity_poly.entity_id
_entity_poly.type
_entity_poly.pdbx_seq_one_letter_code
_entity_poly.pdbx_strand_id
1 'polypeptide(L)'
;MKVMQLEDAPEVRGLEHRGGTFHSRTTAEGEPGTPGNFKFSLSKLGTDYSGPRHRHNFDQYRFMIEGQSDYGQDGPLNAGMLGYYPEGVPYGPQVNKTEIYCAVLQFGGASGSGYLLPREVKAGMEELKAYGEFKDGIFHRREGLPGRRNMDAYQAIWEHVHGREMVYPKGRYDAPTYADSTNYDWVPVKDGTGAVQNGVAQKLFGVWTERRTQADLLRLEAGASYQVEGRGVYLVLRGAGECAGLPLRQYTTVFLDTGERATLCAGETTEFLHYGLPDLAGITAAGHSDAAMQAAE
;
A
#
# COMPACT_ATOMS: atom_id res chain seq x y z
N MET A 1 -9.67 7.18 -14.24
CA MET A 1 -10.15 7.50 -12.87
C MET A 1 -11.21 6.48 -12.45
N LYS A 2 -11.16 6.01 -11.20
CA LYS A 2 -12.17 5.12 -10.60
C LYS A 2 -12.59 5.68 -9.26
N VAL A 3 -13.92 5.65 -8.98
CA VAL A 3 -14.48 5.99 -7.65
C VAL A 3 -15.16 4.74 -7.12
N MET A 4 -14.80 4.30 -5.92
CA MET A 4 -15.30 3.08 -5.30
C MET A 4 -15.84 3.39 -3.91
N GLN A 5 -17.10 3.03 -3.67
CA GLN A 5 -17.68 3.07 -2.33
C GLN A 5 -17.21 1.83 -1.55
N LEU A 6 -16.95 1.97 -0.25
CA LEU A 6 -16.43 0.85 0.56
C LEU A 6 -17.39 -0.35 0.55
N GLU A 7 -18.69 -0.11 0.65
CA GLU A 7 -19.72 -1.15 0.68
C GLU A 7 -19.84 -1.94 -0.61
N ASP A 8 -19.46 -1.35 -1.76
CA ASP A 8 -19.49 -2.02 -3.06
C ASP A 8 -18.28 -2.96 -3.24
N ALA A 9 -17.24 -2.79 -2.42
CA ALA A 9 -16.08 -3.66 -2.44
C ALA A 9 -16.36 -4.97 -1.69
N PRO A 10 -16.08 -6.15 -2.30
CA PRO A 10 -16.30 -7.42 -1.63
C PRO A 10 -15.42 -7.55 -0.38
N GLU A 11 -16.00 -8.10 0.69
CA GLU A 11 -15.28 -8.40 1.91
C GLU A 11 -14.55 -9.73 1.81
N VAL A 12 -13.26 -9.73 2.15
CA VAL A 12 -12.44 -10.93 2.33
C VAL A 12 -12.23 -11.15 3.83
N ARG A 13 -12.46 -12.37 4.30
CA ARG A 13 -12.29 -12.77 5.70
C ARG A 13 -11.22 -13.83 5.83
N GLY A 14 -10.37 -13.67 6.84
CA GLY A 14 -9.26 -14.57 7.10
C GLY A 14 -8.10 -14.42 6.10
N LEU A 15 -6.93 -14.89 6.52
CA LEU A 15 -5.74 -15.04 5.68
C LEU A 15 -5.28 -16.49 5.82
N GLU A 16 -5.28 -17.25 4.73
CA GLU A 16 -4.94 -18.70 4.75
C GLU A 16 -3.53 -18.99 5.29
N HIS A 17 -2.62 -18.02 5.16
CA HIS A 17 -1.22 -18.16 5.59
C HIS A 17 -0.91 -17.49 6.94
N ARG A 18 -1.90 -16.86 7.61
CA ARG A 18 -1.76 -16.22 8.93
C ARG A 18 -3.03 -16.46 9.76
N GLY A 19 -2.87 -16.71 11.04
CA GLY A 19 -3.98 -16.86 11.98
C GLY A 19 -4.55 -15.50 12.42
N GLY A 20 -5.66 -15.57 13.16
CA GLY A 20 -6.33 -14.43 13.78
C GLY A 20 -7.44 -13.82 12.94
N THR A 21 -8.15 -12.90 13.57
CA THR A 21 -9.26 -12.18 12.94
C THR A 21 -8.73 -11.16 11.91
N PHE A 22 -9.17 -11.32 10.67
CA PHE A 22 -8.84 -10.44 9.55
C PHE A 22 -10.05 -10.24 8.66
N HIS A 23 -10.41 -9.00 8.41
CA HIS A 23 -11.42 -8.57 7.44
C HIS A 23 -10.82 -7.48 6.56
N SER A 24 -11.03 -7.55 5.26
CA SER A 24 -10.51 -6.55 4.34
C SER A 24 -11.45 -6.31 3.17
N ARG A 25 -11.52 -5.05 2.72
CA ARG A 25 -12.20 -4.66 1.48
C ARG A 25 -11.20 -3.94 0.59
N THR A 26 -10.99 -4.48 -0.60
CA THR A 26 -10.10 -3.88 -1.60
C THR A 26 -10.88 -2.91 -2.45
N THR A 27 -10.51 -1.63 -2.40
CA THR A 27 -11.23 -0.55 -3.10
C THR A 27 -10.49 -0.04 -4.35
N ALA A 28 -9.19 -0.36 -4.49
CA ALA A 28 -8.46 -0.12 -5.73
C ALA A 28 -7.36 -1.17 -5.93
N GLU A 29 -7.13 -1.54 -7.19
CA GLU A 29 -6.08 -2.48 -7.61
C GLU A 29 -5.43 -1.99 -8.90
N GLY A 30 -4.14 -2.32 -9.06
CA GLY A 30 -3.40 -2.17 -10.30
C GLY A 30 -3.59 -3.35 -11.24
N GLU A 31 -2.82 -3.36 -12.32
CA GLU A 31 -2.85 -4.42 -13.32
C GLU A 31 -1.91 -5.58 -12.92
N PRO A 32 -2.43 -6.82 -12.80
CA PRO A 32 -1.63 -7.99 -12.45
C PRO A 32 -0.46 -8.21 -13.41
N GLY A 33 0.66 -8.70 -12.88
CA GLY A 33 1.85 -9.02 -13.67
C GLY A 33 2.65 -7.82 -14.17
N THR A 34 2.27 -6.59 -13.80
CA THR A 34 2.99 -5.37 -14.15
C THR A 34 3.76 -4.79 -12.95
N PRO A 35 4.86 -4.04 -13.17
CA PRO A 35 5.54 -3.31 -12.10
C PRO A 35 4.63 -2.30 -11.39
N GLY A 36 3.60 -1.80 -12.10
CA GLY A 36 2.59 -0.89 -11.58
C GLY A 36 1.48 -1.55 -10.78
N ASN A 37 1.51 -2.87 -10.56
CA ASN A 37 0.50 -3.57 -9.78
C ASN A 37 0.51 -3.12 -8.32
N PHE A 38 -0.67 -2.94 -7.74
CA PHE A 38 -0.86 -2.53 -6.36
C PHE A 38 -2.20 -3.03 -5.82
N LYS A 39 -2.35 -2.98 -4.50
CA LYS A 39 -3.62 -3.18 -3.80
C LYS A 39 -3.80 -2.10 -2.75
N PHE A 40 -4.92 -1.40 -2.81
CA PHE A 40 -5.39 -0.53 -1.76
C PHE A 40 -6.61 -1.12 -1.07
N SER A 41 -6.56 -1.23 0.25
CA SER A 41 -7.64 -1.84 1.03
C SER A 41 -7.81 -1.17 2.38
N LEU A 42 -9.05 -1.23 2.90
CA LEU A 42 -9.34 -0.99 4.29
C LEU A 42 -9.44 -2.33 5.01
N SER A 43 -8.68 -2.48 6.10
CA SER A 43 -8.51 -3.75 6.78
C SER A 43 -8.76 -3.60 8.29
N LYS A 44 -9.52 -4.56 8.83
CA LYS A 44 -9.83 -4.69 10.25
C LYS A 44 -9.16 -5.94 10.78
N LEU A 45 -8.35 -5.82 11.83
CA LEU A 45 -7.60 -6.92 12.41
C LEU A 45 -7.85 -6.98 13.92
N GLY A 46 -8.08 -8.21 14.42
CA GLY A 46 -8.29 -8.45 15.85
C GLY A 46 -6.98 -8.44 16.64
N THR A 47 -7.12 -8.53 17.97
CA THR A 47 -5.99 -8.68 18.91
C THR A 47 -5.34 -10.07 18.86
N ASP A 48 -6.04 -11.04 18.28
CA ASP A 48 -5.57 -12.39 18.01
C ASP A 48 -4.71 -12.51 16.74
N TYR A 49 -4.63 -11.41 15.94
CA TYR A 49 -3.75 -11.35 14.78
C TYR A 49 -2.32 -11.04 15.20
N SER A 50 -1.38 -11.80 14.66
CA SER A 50 0.05 -11.53 14.81
C SER A 50 0.80 -11.82 13.51
N GLY A 51 1.87 -11.05 13.26
CA GLY A 51 2.76 -11.26 12.12
C GLY A 51 4.22 -11.36 12.59
N PRO A 52 4.99 -12.34 12.12
CA PRO A 52 6.41 -12.43 12.45
C PRO A 52 7.17 -11.23 11.86
N ARG A 53 8.42 -11.01 12.32
CA ARG A 53 9.32 -10.08 11.65
C ARG A 53 9.63 -10.60 10.25
N HIS A 54 9.44 -9.76 9.23
CA HIS A 54 9.62 -10.12 7.83
C HIS A 54 9.94 -8.88 6.99
N ARG A 55 10.24 -9.09 5.71
CA ARG A 55 10.43 -8.02 4.72
C ARG A 55 9.69 -8.38 3.43
N HIS A 56 9.48 -7.38 2.61
CA HIS A 56 8.86 -7.53 1.28
C HIS A 56 9.82 -7.08 0.19
N ASN A 57 9.56 -7.52 -1.04
CA ASN A 57 10.16 -6.98 -2.26
C ASN A 57 9.31 -5.85 -2.86
N PHE A 58 8.41 -5.27 -2.08
CA PHE A 58 7.49 -4.21 -2.45
C PHE A 58 7.36 -3.20 -1.31
N ASP A 59 6.88 -2.00 -1.63
CA ASP A 59 6.58 -0.95 -0.67
C ASP A 59 5.19 -1.12 -0.05
N GLN A 60 5.02 -0.64 1.17
CA GLN A 60 3.74 -0.64 1.85
C GLN A 60 3.55 0.64 2.66
N TYR A 61 2.33 1.23 2.56
CA TYR A 61 1.83 2.20 3.52
C TYR A 61 0.75 1.58 4.41
N ARG A 62 0.71 2.03 5.66
CA ARG A 62 -0.40 1.81 6.59
C ARG A 62 -0.74 3.11 7.29
N PHE A 63 -1.95 3.59 7.10
CA PHE A 63 -2.49 4.66 7.94
C PHE A 63 -3.44 4.05 8.95
N MET A 64 -3.13 4.22 10.24
CA MET A 64 -3.96 3.71 11.30
C MET A 64 -5.14 4.64 11.51
N ILE A 65 -6.35 4.18 11.16
CA ILE A 65 -7.60 4.93 11.34
C ILE A 65 -8.05 4.79 12.79
N GLU A 66 -8.02 3.56 13.31
CA GLU A 66 -8.42 3.25 14.70
C GLU A 66 -7.50 2.19 15.30
N GLY A 67 -7.31 2.26 16.61
CA GLY A 67 -6.57 1.27 17.38
C GLY A 67 -5.06 1.47 17.40
N GLN A 68 -4.34 0.40 17.81
CA GLN A 68 -2.90 0.40 18.00
C GLN A 68 -2.29 -0.95 17.65
N SER A 69 -1.23 -0.92 16.84
CA SER A 69 -0.31 -2.03 16.62
C SER A 69 1.06 -1.73 17.19
N ASP A 70 1.70 -2.76 17.74
CA ASP A 70 3.09 -2.71 18.19
C ASP A 70 3.94 -3.53 17.20
N TYR A 71 5.00 -2.92 16.68
CA TYR A 71 5.95 -3.56 15.77
C TYR A 71 7.28 -3.90 16.45
N GLY A 72 7.25 -4.11 17.78
CA GLY A 72 8.42 -4.47 18.56
C GLY A 72 9.47 -3.37 18.55
N GLN A 73 10.69 -3.69 18.10
CA GLN A 73 11.79 -2.72 18.04
C GLN A 73 11.55 -1.55 17.09
N ASP A 74 10.61 -1.69 16.14
CA ASP A 74 10.26 -0.64 15.18
C ASP A 74 9.23 0.35 15.77
N GLY A 75 8.69 0.05 16.97
CA GLY A 75 7.80 0.93 17.72
C GLY A 75 6.30 0.78 17.39
N PRO A 76 5.45 1.55 18.06
CA PRO A 76 4.01 1.48 17.89
C PRO A 76 3.53 2.30 16.69
N LEU A 77 2.44 1.83 16.06
CA LEU A 77 1.64 2.57 15.10
C LEU A 77 0.25 2.81 15.71
N ASN A 78 -0.04 4.05 16.09
CA ASN A 78 -1.28 4.47 16.75
C ASN A 78 -2.26 5.09 15.76
N ALA A 79 -3.53 5.23 16.16
CA ALA A 79 -4.53 5.98 15.39
C ALA A 79 -4.02 7.38 15.00
N GLY A 80 -4.21 7.77 13.74
CA GLY A 80 -3.72 9.03 13.18
C GLY A 80 -2.26 8.97 12.67
N MET A 81 -1.57 7.85 12.84
CA MET A 81 -0.20 7.68 12.34
C MET A 81 -0.16 6.99 10.98
N LEU A 82 0.80 7.41 10.17
CA LEU A 82 1.25 6.74 8.96
C LEU A 82 2.49 5.90 9.25
N GLY A 83 2.52 4.66 8.78
CA GLY A 83 3.73 3.85 8.66
C GLY A 83 4.09 3.63 7.19
N TYR A 84 5.32 3.95 6.81
CA TYR A 84 5.92 3.57 5.54
C TYR A 84 6.89 2.41 5.77
N TYR A 85 6.65 1.30 5.09
CA TYR A 85 7.44 0.07 5.16
C TYR A 85 8.12 -0.14 3.80
N PRO A 86 9.39 0.29 3.68
CA PRO A 86 10.11 0.23 2.41
C PRO A 86 10.39 -1.19 1.95
N GLU A 87 10.42 -1.39 0.64
CA GLU A 87 10.90 -2.64 0.05
C GLU A 87 12.32 -3.00 0.54
N GLY A 88 12.56 -4.28 0.80
CA GLY A 88 13.84 -4.81 1.29
C GLY A 88 14.09 -4.61 2.79
N VAL A 89 13.31 -3.81 3.49
CA VAL A 89 13.53 -3.46 4.91
C VAL A 89 12.72 -4.39 5.82
N PRO A 90 13.37 -5.11 6.78
CA PRO A 90 12.67 -5.93 7.76
C PRO A 90 11.89 -5.10 8.77
N TYR A 91 10.68 -5.53 9.13
CA TYR A 91 9.86 -4.91 10.15
C TYR A 91 9.05 -5.92 10.97
N GLY A 92 8.57 -5.49 12.15
CA GLY A 92 7.82 -6.31 13.07
C GLY A 92 8.67 -6.98 14.15
N PRO A 93 8.15 -7.96 14.91
CA PRO A 93 6.84 -8.60 14.74
C PRO A 93 5.68 -7.61 14.94
N GLN A 94 4.54 -7.88 14.30
CA GLN A 94 3.31 -7.10 14.53
C GLN A 94 2.44 -7.80 15.58
N VAL A 95 2.04 -7.04 16.60
CA VAL A 95 1.07 -7.46 17.62
C VAL A 95 0.05 -6.34 17.80
N ASN A 96 -1.23 -6.63 17.63
CA ASN A 96 -2.27 -5.62 17.82
C ASN A 96 -2.63 -5.53 19.32
N LYS A 97 -2.48 -4.33 19.89
CA LYS A 97 -2.85 -4.07 21.30
C LYS A 97 -4.36 -3.90 21.48
N THR A 98 -5.04 -3.48 20.43
CA THR A 98 -6.50 -3.36 20.33
C THR A 98 -6.93 -3.94 18.99
N GLU A 99 -8.23 -4.08 18.75
CA GLU A 99 -8.72 -4.20 17.38
C GLU A 99 -8.29 -2.95 16.60
N ILE A 100 -7.84 -3.12 15.38
CA ILE A 100 -7.37 -2.01 14.53
C ILE A 100 -8.20 -1.91 13.26
N TYR A 101 -8.33 -0.68 12.75
CA TYR A 101 -8.84 -0.38 11.43
C TYR A 101 -7.82 0.48 10.69
N CYS A 102 -7.37 0.04 9.53
CA CYS A 102 -6.29 0.71 8.81
C CYS A 102 -6.49 0.72 7.30
N ALA A 103 -6.04 1.81 6.67
CA ALA A 103 -5.91 1.93 5.22
C ALA A 103 -4.53 1.43 4.81
N VAL A 104 -4.47 0.39 3.97
CA VAL A 104 -3.25 -0.28 3.55
C VAL A 104 -3.08 -0.18 2.05
N LEU A 105 -1.98 0.39 1.60
CA LEU A 105 -1.52 0.34 0.20
C LEU A 105 -0.27 -0.54 0.12
N GLN A 106 -0.31 -1.57 -0.72
CA GLN A 106 0.84 -2.41 -1.08
C GLN A 106 1.07 -2.29 -2.58
N PHE A 107 2.31 -2.03 -3.00
CA PHE A 107 2.61 -1.69 -4.39
C PHE A 107 4.06 -2.02 -4.75
N GLY A 108 4.34 -2.13 -6.04
CA GLY A 108 5.60 -2.60 -6.59
C GLY A 108 6.86 -1.87 -6.16
N GLY A 109 6.74 -0.75 -5.47
CA GLY A 109 7.87 0.06 -5.01
C GLY A 109 8.64 0.75 -6.13
N ALA A 110 9.64 1.53 -5.73
CA ALA A 110 10.48 2.28 -6.67
C ALA A 110 11.46 1.39 -7.45
N SER A 111 11.71 0.15 -7.00
CA SER A 111 12.51 -0.83 -7.76
C SER A 111 11.76 -1.44 -8.94
N GLY A 112 10.42 -1.35 -8.94
CA GLY A 112 9.57 -2.01 -9.93
C GLY A 112 9.57 -3.53 -9.81
N SER A 113 9.97 -4.11 -8.67
CA SER A 113 10.02 -5.56 -8.48
C SER A 113 8.65 -6.24 -8.58
N GLY A 114 7.57 -5.47 -8.44
CA GLY A 114 6.19 -5.94 -8.60
C GLY A 114 5.55 -6.38 -7.28
N TYR A 115 4.22 -6.42 -7.29
CA TYR A 115 3.39 -6.86 -6.18
C TYR A 115 2.42 -7.93 -6.68
N LEU A 116 2.18 -8.98 -5.89
CA LEU A 116 1.17 -9.99 -6.18
C LEU A 116 -0.13 -9.68 -5.45
N LEU A 117 -1.23 -9.62 -6.20
CA LEU A 117 -2.57 -9.55 -5.63
C LEU A 117 -2.93 -10.84 -4.89
N PRO A 118 -3.83 -10.81 -3.89
CA PRO A 118 -4.24 -12.01 -3.16
C PRO A 118 -4.73 -13.15 -4.05
N ARG A 119 -5.40 -12.86 -5.16
CA ARG A 119 -5.83 -13.87 -6.13
C ARG A 119 -4.67 -14.54 -6.86
N GLU A 120 -3.60 -13.79 -7.18
CA GLU A 120 -2.38 -14.33 -7.78
C GLU A 120 -1.63 -15.21 -6.77
N VAL A 121 -1.53 -14.73 -5.50
CA VAL A 121 -0.95 -15.52 -4.40
C VAL A 121 -1.71 -16.83 -4.21
N LYS A 122 -3.05 -16.79 -4.20
CA LYS A 122 -3.88 -17.98 -4.06
C LYS A 122 -3.69 -18.95 -5.22
N ALA A 123 -3.70 -18.48 -6.45
CA ALA A 123 -3.50 -19.31 -7.63
C ALA A 123 -2.11 -19.97 -7.60
N GLY A 124 -1.05 -19.21 -7.39
CA GLY A 124 0.32 -19.74 -7.32
C GLY A 124 0.53 -20.71 -6.16
N MET A 125 -0.15 -20.48 -5.01
CA MET A 125 -0.13 -21.40 -3.87
C MET A 125 -0.78 -22.74 -4.24
N GLU A 126 -1.95 -22.73 -4.90
CA GLU A 126 -2.61 -23.98 -5.34
C GLU A 126 -1.74 -24.76 -6.33
N GLU A 127 -1.11 -24.10 -7.28
CA GLU A 127 -0.20 -24.75 -8.23
C GLU A 127 1.03 -25.37 -7.51
N LEU A 128 1.59 -24.67 -6.52
CA LEU A 128 2.76 -25.14 -5.75
C LEU A 128 2.46 -26.36 -4.86
N LYS A 129 1.19 -26.62 -4.50
CA LYS A 129 0.81 -27.85 -3.76
C LYS A 129 1.18 -29.13 -4.51
N ALA A 130 1.30 -29.10 -5.84
CA ALA A 130 1.81 -30.20 -6.62
C ALA A 130 3.29 -30.53 -6.33
N TYR A 131 4.05 -29.57 -5.80
CA TYR A 131 5.50 -29.67 -5.57
C TYR A 131 5.89 -29.72 -4.10
N GLY A 132 4.97 -29.48 -3.17
CA GLY A 132 5.27 -29.42 -1.73
C GLY A 132 4.04 -29.10 -0.89
N GLU A 133 4.30 -28.67 0.36
CA GLU A 133 3.27 -28.28 1.30
C GLU A 133 3.60 -26.92 1.94
N PHE A 134 2.56 -26.20 2.33
CA PHE A 134 2.69 -24.94 3.08
C PHE A 134 2.38 -25.21 4.56
N LYS A 135 3.33 -24.82 5.44
CA LYS A 135 3.18 -24.97 6.88
C LYS A 135 3.94 -23.85 7.59
N ASP A 136 3.29 -23.22 8.56
CA ASP A 136 3.88 -22.17 9.42
C ASP A 136 4.57 -21.02 8.63
N GLY A 137 4.00 -20.62 7.49
CA GLY A 137 4.55 -19.57 6.62
C GLY A 137 5.74 -20.02 5.75
N ILE A 138 6.05 -21.31 5.73
CA ILE A 138 7.12 -21.92 4.93
C ILE A 138 6.53 -22.85 3.89
N PHE A 139 7.07 -22.79 2.68
CA PHE A 139 6.87 -23.80 1.65
C PHE A 139 7.95 -24.89 1.79
N HIS A 140 7.51 -26.10 2.05
CA HIS A 140 8.35 -27.30 2.15
C HIS A 140 8.28 -28.09 0.85
N ARG A 141 9.31 -27.98 0.02
CA ARG A 141 9.39 -28.71 -1.25
C ARG A 141 9.53 -30.20 -1.01
N ARG A 142 8.83 -31.00 -1.81
CA ARG A 142 8.88 -32.47 -1.78
C ARG A 142 10.30 -32.94 -2.08
N GLU A 143 10.75 -33.96 -1.39
CA GLU A 143 12.06 -34.55 -1.58
C GLU A 143 12.23 -35.07 -3.02
N GLY A 144 13.45 -34.94 -3.57
CA GLY A 144 13.77 -35.35 -4.93
C GLY A 144 13.41 -34.33 -6.03
N LEU A 145 12.72 -33.25 -5.71
CA LEU A 145 12.45 -32.19 -6.67
C LEU A 145 13.56 -31.13 -6.67
N PRO A 146 13.89 -30.52 -7.83
CA PRO A 146 14.89 -29.48 -7.92
C PRO A 146 14.46 -28.20 -7.20
N GLY A 147 15.42 -27.48 -6.63
CA GLY A 147 15.24 -26.19 -5.95
C GLY A 147 15.42 -26.26 -4.44
N ARG A 148 15.27 -25.12 -3.76
CA ARG A 148 15.41 -25.00 -2.29
C ARG A 148 14.33 -25.83 -1.59
N ARG A 149 14.73 -26.61 -0.59
CA ARG A 149 13.81 -27.48 0.16
C ARG A 149 12.81 -26.69 1.01
N ASN A 150 13.27 -25.67 1.71
CA ASN A 150 12.46 -24.79 2.54
C ASN A 150 12.60 -23.36 2.05
N MET A 151 11.48 -22.67 1.89
CA MET A 151 11.45 -21.29 1.41
C MET A 151 10.30 -20.55 2.10
N ASP A 152 10.47 -19.25 2.35
CA ASP A 152 9.35 -18.41 2.74
C ASP A 152 8.17 -18.61 1.79
N ALA A 153 6.96 -18.75 2.33
CA ALA A 153 5.77 -19.10 1.54
C ALA A 153 5.48 -18.07 0.45
N TYR A 154 5.57 -16.77 0.79
CA TYR A 154 5.32 -15.70 -0.19
C TYR A 154 6.41 -15.68 -1.26
N GLN A 155 7.69 -15.83 -0.87
CA GLN A 155 8.79 -15.90 -1.82
C GLN A 155 8.63 -17.08 -2.79
N ALA A 156 8.26 -18.26 -2.30
CA ALA A 156 8.04 -19.43 -3.14
C ALA A 156 6.93 -19.19 -4.19
N ILE A 157 5.81 -18.59 -3.75
CA ILE A 157 4.69 -18.24 -4.63
C ILE A 157 5.11 -17.19 -5.65
N TRP A 158 5.80 -16.14 -5.21
CA TRP A 158 6.24 -15.05 -6.08
C TRP A 158 7.20 -15.55 -7.17
N GLU A 159 8.20 -16.38 -6.79
CA GLU A 159 9.14 -16.98 -7.74
C GLU A 159 8.45 -17.91 -8.74
N HIS A 160 7.44 -18.65 -8.28
CA HIS A 160 6.64 -19.53 -9.14
C HIS A 160 5.83 -18.72 -10.17
N VAL A 161 5.10 -17.69 -9.71
CA VAL A 161 4.26 -16.85 -10.58
C VAL A 161 5.07 -16.08 -11.61
N HIS A 162 6.25 -15.56 -11.22
CA HIS A 162 7.10 -14.75 -12.09
C HIS A 162 8.12 -15.57 -12.87
N GLY A 163 8.31 -16.87 -12.57
CA GLY A 163 9.28 -17.74 -13.22
C GLY A 163 10.75 -17.31 -13.05
N ARG A 164 11.03 -16.53 -12.01
CA ARG A 164 12.38 -16.00 -11.70
C ARG A 164 12.62 -15.90 -10.21
N GLU A 165 13.89 -15.87 -9.79
CA GLU A 165 14.27 -15.70 -8.39
C GLU A 165 13.84 -14.32 -7.86
N MET A 166 13.30 -14.29 -6.63
CA MET A 166 13.00 -13.05 -5.94
C MET A 166 14.29 -12.43 -5.40
N VAL A 167 14.56 -11.22 -5.84
CA VAL A 167 15.66 -10.40 -5.31
C VAL A 167 15.05 -9.30 -4.47
N TYR A 168 15.44 -9.23 -3.18
CA TYR A 168 15.05 -8.12 -2.34
C TYR A 168 15.88 -6.89 -2.70
N PRO A 169 15.23 -5.76 -3.05
CA PRO A 169 15.95 -4.52 -3.29
C PRO A 169 16.77 -4.12 -2.06
N LYS A 170 17.86 -3.39 -2.27
CA LYS A 170 18.55 -2.74 -1.16
C LYS A 170 17.62 -1.72 -0.54
N GLY A 171 17.38 -1.82 0.78
CA GLY A 171 16.55 -0.86 1.51
C GLY A 171 17.10 0.57 1.35
N ARG A 172 16.22 1.53 1.08
CA ARG A 172 16.54 2.97 1.07
C ARG A 172 16.61 3.57 2.46
N TYR A 173 16.11 2.84 3.44
CA TYR A 173 16.04 3.18 4.85
C TYR A 173 16.49 1.98 5.67
N ASP A 174 16.97 2.22 6.89
CA ASP A 174 17.41 1.14 7.80
C ASP A 174 16.25 0.50 8.55
N ALA A 175 15.11 1.21 8.65
CA ALA A 175 13.91 0.79 9.36
C ALA A 175 12.65 1.39 8.71
N PRO A 176 11.43 0.91 9.06
CA PRO A 176 10.20 1.62 8.73
C PRO A 176 10.20 3.05 9.24
N THR A 177 9.49 3.92 8.54
CA THR A 177 9.34 5.33 8.95
C THR A 177 7.91 5.58 9.40
N TYR A 178 7.75 6.21 10.57
CA TYR A 178 6.45 6.57 11.11
C TYR A 178 6.28 8.08 11.17
N ALA A 179 5.09 8.56 10.81
CA ALA A 179 4.70 9.95 10.88
C ALA A 179 3.39 10.04 11.69
N ASP A 180 3.43 10.76 12.80
CA ASP A 180 2.25 11.07 13.59
C ASP A 180 1.62 12.36 13.07
N SER A 181 0.39 12.28 12.54
CA SER A 181 -0.31 13.41 11.93
C SER A 181 -0.53 14.59 12.90
N THR A 182 -0.48 14.36 14.21
CA THR A 182 -0.62 15.42 15.21
C THR A 182 0.59 16.35 15.30
N ASN A 183 1.75 15.89 14.82
CA ASN A 183 2.99 16.67 14.77
C ASN A 183 3.11 17.54 13.52
N TYR A 184 2.11 17.53 12.64
CA TYR A 184 2.10 18.28 11.39
C TYR A 184 1.03 19.36 11.42
N ASP A 185 1.39 20.57 11.01
CA ASP A 185 0.44 21.65 10.78
C ASP A 185 -0.27 21.52 9.44
N TRP A 186 -1.50 21.99 9.37
CA TRP A 186 -2.19 22.19 8.10
C TRP A 186 -1.62 23.38 7.37
N VAL A 187 -0.96 23.15 6.23
CA VAL A 187 -0.34 24.19 5.41
C VAL A 187 -1.21 24.44 4.17
N PRO A 188 -1.56 25.69 3.85
CA PRO A 188 -2.30 26.00 2.62
C PRO A 188 -1.58 25.45 1.38
N VAL A 189 -2.34 24.78 0.50
CA VAL A 189 -1.82 24.30 -0.78
C VAL A 189 -1.61 25.49 -1.72
N LYS A 190 -0.51 25.48 -2.47
CA LYS A 190 -0.20 26.46 -3.52
C LYS A 190 -0.22 25.78 -4.87
N ASP A 191 -0.69 26.48 -5.89
CA ASP A 191 -0.58 26.04 -7.27
C ASP A 191 0.83 26.23 -7.86
N GLY A 192 1.03 25.84 -9.13
CA GLY A 192 2.29 25.97 -9.83
C GLY A 192 2.78 27.41 -10.02
N THR A 193 1.94 28.43 -9.77
CA THR A 193 2.31 29.86 -9.79
C THR A 193 2.69 30.37 -8.40
N GLY A 194 2.49 29.57 -7.35
CA GLY A 194 2.66 29.94 -5.94
C GLY A 194 1.43 30.59 -5.31
N ALA A 195 0.30 30.70 -6.02
CA ALA A 195 -0.94 31.23 -5.47
C ALA A 195 -1.61 30.21 -4.55
N VAL A 196 -2.12 30.69 -3.42
CA VAL A 196 -2.82 29.83 -2.44
C VAL A 196 -4.15 29.37 -3.02
N GLN A 197 -4.41 28.07 -2.92
CA GLN A 197 -5.69 27.45 -3.24
C GLN A 197 -6.65 27.67 -2.05
N ASN A 198 -7.68 28.50 -2.26
CA ASN A 198 -8.62 28.86 -1.19
C ASN A 198 -9.37 27.63 -0.63
N GLY A 199 -9.36 27.49 0.67
CA GLY A 199 -10.04 26.41 1.37
C GLY A 199 -9.35 25.05 1.21
N VAL A 200 -8.08 25.00 0.75
CA VAL A 200 -7.34 23.74 0.57
C VAL A 200 -6.06 23.77 1.39
N ALA A 201 -5.87 22.77 2.24
CA ALA A 201 -4.67 22.62 3.07
C ALA A 201 -4.18 21.17 3.07
N GLN A 202 -2.90 20.96 3.34
CA GLN A 202 -2.28 19.63 3.40
C GLN A 202 -1.38 19.47 4.63
N LYS A 203 -1.18 18.21 5.01
CA LYS A 203 -0.10 17.74 5.89
C LYS A 203 0.75 16.78 5.09
N LEU A 204 1.87 17.22 4.54
CA LEU A 204 2.77 16.38 3.77
C LEU A 204 3.62 15.53 4.71
N PHE A 205 3.38 14.22 4.78
CA PHE A 205 4.20 13.30 5.59
C PHE A 205 5.58 13.09 5.00
N GLY A 206 5.67 13.00 3.68
CA GLY A 206 6.95 12.90 3.00
C GLY A 206 6.87 12.43 1.55
N VAL A 207 7.99 12.62 0.86
CA VAL A 207 8.33 11.99 -0.42
C VAL A 207 9.50 11.06 -0.13
N TRP A 208 9.27 9.74 -0.23
CA TRP A 208 10.12 8.71 0.34
C TRP A 208 11.17 8.15 -0.61
N THR A 209 10.94 8.27 -1.92
CA THR A 209 11.84 7.70 -2.92
C THR A 209 12.12 8.68 -4.05
N GLU A 210 13.19 8.42 -4.81
CA GLU A 210 13.56 9.15 -6.02
C GLU A 210 12.47 9.09 -7.11
N ARG A 211 11.54 8.13 -7.01
CA ARG A 211 10.38 7.98 -7.91
C ARG A 211 9.10 8.61 -7.38
N ARG A 212 9.25 9.53 -6.38
CA ARG A 212 8.16 10.33 -5.82
C ARG A 212 7.05 9.52 -5.13
N THR A 213 7.40 8.35 -4.56
CA THR A 213 6.50 7.67 -3.61
C THR A 213 6.21 8.61 -2.45
N GLN A 214 4.94 8.97 -2.22
CA GLN A 214 4.58 10.00 -1.23
C GLN A 214 3.29 9.68 -0.48
N ALA A 215 3.09 10.34 0.65
CA ALA A 215 1.83 10.32 1.40
C ALA A 215 1.56 11.65 2.09
N ASP A 216 0.29 12.03 2.15
CA ASP A 216 -0.17 13.24 2.80
C ASP A 216 -1.64 13.13 3.23
N LEU A 217 -2.07 14.07 4.09
CA LEU A 217 -3.46 14.38 4.32
C LEU A 217 -3.82 15.65 3.58
N LEU A 218 -4.94 15.64 2.89
CA LEU A 218 -5.51 16.79 2.18
C LEU A 218 -6.83 17.17 2.86
N ARG A 219 -7.04 18.46 3.12
CA ARG A 219 -8.29 18.99 3.66
C ARG A 219 -8.86 20.06 2.74
N LEU A 220 -10.14 19.90 2.43
CA LEU A 220 -10.94 20.87 1.71
C LEU A 220 -12.02 21.41 2.65
N GLU A 221 -12.10 22.72 2.78
CA GLU A 221 -13.20 23.40 3.51
C GLU A 221 -14.52 23.26 2.73
N ALA A 222 -15.66 23.41 3.41
CA ALA A 222 -16.97 23.35 2.79
C ALA A 222 -17.07 24.28 1.58
N GLY A 223 -17.52 23.77 0.44
CA GLY A 223 -17.61 24.49 -0.84
C GLY A 223 -16.31 24.66 -1.62
N ALA A 224 -15.18 24.23 -1.06
CA ALA A 224 -13.91 24.24 -1.78
C ALA A 224 -13.85 23.13 -2.83
N SER A 225 -13.08 23.39 -3.90
CA SER A 225 -12.77 22.38 -4.89
C SER A 225 -11.25 22.37 -5.18
N TYR A 226 -10.72 21.21 -5.47
CA TYR A 226 -9.30 21.03 -5.74
C TYR A 226 -9.08 20.03 -6.87
N GLN A 227 -8.30 20.43 -7.88
CA GLN A 227 -7.89 19.54 -8.94
C GLN A 227 -6.70 18.71 -8.48
N VAL A 228 -6.87 17.41 -8.48
CA VAL A 228 -5.82 16.42 -8.20
C VAL A 228 -5.37 15.74 -9.49
N GLU A 229 -4.09 15.39 -9.55
CA GLU A 229 -3.47 14.75 -10.69
C GLU A 229 -2.35 13.81 -10.26
N GLY A 230 -1.88 13.00 -11.19
CA GLY A 230 -0.84 12.01 -10.91
C GLY A 230 -1.42 10.68 -10.48
N ARG A 231 -0.58 9.65 -10.53
CA ARG A 231 -0.98 8.29 -10.17
C ARG A 231 -1.06 8.16 -8.65
N GLY A 232 -2.26 7.92 -8.12
CA GLY A 232 -2.44 7.85 -6.67
C GLY A 232 -3.85 7.49 -6.22
N VAL A 233 -3.98 7.27 -4.93
CA VAL A 233 -5.23 6.89 -4.26
C VAL A 233 -5.59 7.98 -3.25
N TYR A 234 -6.83 8.44 -3.29
CA TYR A 234 -7.42 9.36 -2.33
C TYR A 234 -8.55 8.65 -1.58
N LEU A 235 -8.43 8.54 -0.27
CA LEU A 235 -9.44 7.97 0.62
C LEU A 235 -10.10 9.07 1.43
N VAL A 236 -11.41 9.20 1.37
CA VAL A 236 -12.16 10.08 2.27
C VAL A 236 -12.08 9.53 3.71
N LEU A 237 -11.37 10.21 4.60
CA LEU A 237 -11.32 9.85 6.02
C LEU A 237 -12.54 10.36 6.77
N ARG A 238 -13.00 11.59 6.43
CA ARG A 238 -14.20 12.21 6.99
C ARG A 238 -14.74 13.27 6.07
N GLY A 239 -16.00 13.62 6.24
CA GLY A 239 -16.71 14.59 5.42
C GLY A 239 -17.41 13.96 4.22
N ALA A 240 -17.95 14.83 3.36
CA ALA A 240 -18.71 14.45 2.18
C ALA A 240 -18.56 15.47 1.05
N GLY A 241 -18.78 15.01 -0.18
CA GLY A 241 -18.67 15.85 -1.37
C GLY A 241 -18.97 15.10 -2.65
N GLU A 242 -18.30 15.48 -3.73
CA GLU A 242 -18.41 14.78 -5.01
C GLU A 242 -17.08 14.77 -5.79
N CYS A 243 -16.95 13.80 -6.69
CA CYS A 243 -15.90 13.73 -7.70
C CYS A 243 -16.51 13.25 -9.01
N ALA A 244 -16.43 14.06 -10.06
CA ALA A 244 -17.01 13.77 -11.38
C ALA A 244 -18.50 13.37 -11.33
N GLY A 245 -19.29 14.05 -10.48
CA GLY A 245 -20.73 13.77 -10.29
C GLY A 245 -21.03 12.53 -9.45
N LEU A 246 -20.01 11.83 -8.93
CA LEU A 246 -20.18 10.70 -8.03
C LEU A 246 -20.01 11.13 -6.57
N PRO A 247 -20.86 10.66 -5.64
CA PRO A 247 -20.80 11.08 -4.25
C PRO A 247 -19.49 10.59 -3.59
N LEU A 248 -18.89 11.50 -2.82
CA LEU A 248 -17.82 11.21 -1.87
C LEU A 248 -18.42 11.18 -0.47
N ARG A 249 -18.18 10.09 0.25
CA ARG A 249 -18.56 9.91 1.65
C ARG A 249 -17.44 9.17 2.37
N GLN A 250 -17.52 9.07 3.67
CA GLN A 250 -16.47 8.40 4.45
C GLN A 250 -16.11 7.04 3.86
N TYR A 251 -14.81 6.82 3.66
CA TYR A 251 -14.18 5.64 3.07
C TYR A 251 -14.45 5.42 1.57
N THR A 252 -15.01 6.42 0.87
CA THR A 252 -14.95 6.42 -0.59
C THR A 252 -13.51 6.55 -1.05
N THR A 253 -13.11 5.72 -2.00
CA THR A 253 -11.78 5.72 -2.61
C THR A 253 -11.86 6.30 -4.02
N VAL A 254 -11.00 7.27 -4.34
CA VAL A 254 -10.75 7.77 -5.71
C VAL A 254 -9.37 7.31 -6.12
N PHE A 255 -9.26 6.58 -7.21
CA PHE A 255 -8.00 6.19 -7.84
C PHE A 255 -7.81 6.93 -9.15
N LEU A 256 -6.64 7.54 -9.32
CA LEU A 256 -6.18 8.13 -10.57
C LEU A 256 -4.99 7.33 -11.10
N ASP A 257 -5.02 7.03 -12.38
CA ASP A 257 -3.87 6.46 -13.08
C ASP A 257 -3.01 7.56 -13.72
N THR A 258 -1.87 7.18 -14.29
CA THR A 258 -0.93 8.09 -14.94
C THR A 258 -1.62 8.92 -16.02
N GLY A 259 -1.46 10.24 -15.95
CA GLY A 259 -2.06 11.19 -16.89
C GLY A 259 -3.53 11.54 -16.62
N GLU A 260 -4.18 10.89 -15.65
CA GLU A 260 -5.53 11.22 -15.24
C GLU A 260 -5.58 12.41 -14.28
N ARG A 261 -6.71 13.11 -14.28
CA ARG A 261 -7.02 14.24 -13.42
C ARG A 261 -8.45 14.13 -12.91
N ALA A 262 -8.70 14.67 -11.73
CA ALA A 262 -10.05 14.78 -11.18
C ALA A 262 -10.19 16.05 -10.35
N THR A 263 -11.41 16.54 -10.20
CA THR A 263 -11.73 17.61 -9.26
C THR A 263 -12.47 17.01 -8.08
N LEU A 264 -11.91 17.17 -6.88
CA LEU A 264 -12.55 16.86 -5.62
C LEU A 264 -13.33 18.11 -5.19
N CYS A 265 -14.64 17.98 -4.96
CA CYS A 265 -15.50 19.06 -4.49
C CYS A 265 -16.02 18.70 -3.09
N ALA A 266 -15.80 19.56 -2.11
CA ALA A 266 -16.21 19.34 -0.73
C ALA A 266 -17.59 19.96 -0.48
N GLY A 267 -18.58 19.15 -0.10
CA GLY A 267 -19.91 19.62 0.34
C GLY A 267 -19.89 20.13 1.78
N GLU A 268 -19.01 19.57 2.60
CA GLU A 268 -18.68 19.98 3.96
C GLU A 268 -17.16 19.88 4.13
N THR A 269 -16.59 20.30 5.26
CA THR A 269 -15.13 20.13 5.48
C THR A 269 -14.76 18.65 5.37
N THR A 270 -13.97 18.31 4.34
CA THR A 270 -13.63 16.94 3.97
C THR A 270 -12.13 16.72 4.03
N GLU A 271 -11.74 15.62 4.67
CA GLU A 271 -10.33 15.20 4.76
C GLU A 271 -10.09 13.91 3.99
N PHE A 272 -9.01 13.91 3.23
CA PHE A 272 -8.54 12.78 2.45
C PHE A 272 -7.17 12.33 2.93
N LEU A 273 -6.98 11.00 2.97
CA LEU A 273 -5.66 10.40 2.93
C LEU A 273 -5.26 10.23 1.47
N HIS A 274 -4.11 10.77 1.10
CA HIS A 274 -3.55 10.58 -0.23
C HIS A 274 -2.30 9.72 -0.17
N TYR A 275 -2.23 8.74 -1.06
CA TYR A 275 -1.06 7.93 -1.35
C TYR A 275 -0.67 8.12 -2.81
N GLY A 276 0.46 8.78 -3.06
CA GLY A 276 1.09 8.86 -4.38
C GLY A 276 1.89 7.60 -4.69
N LEU A 277 1.54 6.94 -5.78
CA LEU A 277 2.26 5.77 -6.29
C LEU A 277 3.53 6.22 -7.04
N PRO A 278 4.60 5.40 -7.06
CA PRO A 278 5.84 5.77 -7.70
C PRO A 278 5.69 5.95 -9.22
N ASP A 279 6.49 6.88 -9.78
CA ASP A 279 6.70 6.96 -11.21
C ASP A 279 7.58 5.77 -11.66
N LEU A 280 7.03 4.90 -12.49
CA LEU A 280 7.68 3.71 -13.00
C LEU A 280 8.16 3.87 -14.45
N ALA A 281 8.25 5.10 -14.96
CA ALA A 281 8.81 5.36 -16.30
C ALA A 281 10.23 4.75 -16.41
N GLY A 282 10.48 4.01 -17.49
CA GLY A 282 11.74 3.30 -17.73
C GLY A 282 11.93 2.00 -16.93
N ILE A 283 10.94 1.55 -16.15
CA ILE A 283 10.96 0.22 -15.53
C ILE A 283 10.37 -0.81 -16.49
N THR A 284 11.13 -1.85 -16.80
CA THR A 284 10.66 -2.98 -17.60
C THR A 284 9.85 -3.94 -16.76
N ALA A 285 9.04 -4.82 -17.40
CA ALA A 285 8.30 -5.88 -16.71
C ALA A 285 9.20 -6.85 -15.91
N ALA A 286 10.51 -6.89 -16.19
CA ALA A 286 11.49 -7.67 -15.44
C ALA A 286 11.93 -6.99 -14.12
N GLY A 287 11.45 -5.78 -13.82
CA GLY A 287 11.76 -5.06 -12.59
C GLY A 287 13.19 -4.50 -12.51
N HIS A 288 13.85 -4.35 -13.65
CA HIS A 288 15.17 -3.70 -13.73
C HIS A 288 15.01 -2.33 -14.40
N SER A 289 15.54 -1.29 -13.79
CA SER A 289 15.71 -0.02 -14.50
C SER A 289 16.86 -0.17 -15.50
N ASP A 290 16.75 0.45 -16.68
CA ASP A 290 17.84 0.48 -17.66
C ASP A 290 19.16 1.00 -17.05
N ALA A 291 19.08 1.87 -16.03
CA ALA A 291 20.23 2.36 -15.27
C ALA A 291 20.90 1.29 -14.39
N ALA A 292 20.16 0.27 -13.91
CA ALA A 292 20.74 -0.81 -13.13
C ALA A 292 21.46 -1.85 -14.03
N MET A 293 21.06 -1.98 -15.28
CA MET A 293 21.75 -2.81 -16.26
C MET A 293 23.07 -2.17 -16.72
N GLN A 294 23.13 -0.85 -16.86
CA GLN A 294 24.37 -0.12 -17.23
C GLN A 294 25.43 -0.07 -16.11
N ALA A 295 25.04 -0.27 -14.85
CA ALA A 295 25.98 -0.30 -13.72
C ALA A 295 26.54 -1.71 -13.42
N ALA A 296 26.05 -2.75 -14.10
CA ALA A 296 26.48 -4.15 -13.97
C ALA A 296 27.40 -4.63 -15.10
N GLU A 297 27.65 -3.80 -16.11
CA GLU A 297 28.69 -3.93 -17.14
C GLU A 297 29.96 -3.14 -16.72
#